data_506e249933da5bdcb37a004a60e44370
#
_entry.id   506e249933da5bdcb37a004a60e44370
#
_cell.length_a   1.000
_cell.length_b   1.000
_cell.length_c   1.000
_cell.angle_alpha   90.00
_cell.angle_beta   90.00
_cell.angle_gamma   90.00
#
_symmetry.space_group_name_H-M   'P 1'
#
loop_
_entity.id
_entity.type
_entity.pdbx_description
1 polymer ?
#
loop_
_entity_poly.entity_id
_entity_poly.type
_entity_poly.pdbx_seq_one_letter_code
_entity_poly.pdbx_strand_id
1 'polypeptide(L)'
;MPNEETQPPEEGKLVGKIAHYFGNIGVAVIDLSGALKAGDTIRIVGGATDFTQAVESMEMDHKKIETAKAGDSVGLKVGQKIREGYKVYKI
;
A
#
# COMPACT_ATOMS: atom_id res chain seq x y z
N MET A 1 -0.44 11.10 26.95
CA MET A 1 -0.10 10.70 26.40
C MET A 1 -0.35 10.32 25.60
N PRO A 2 -0.38 10.39 25.25
CA PRO A 2 -0.50 10.03 24.41
C PRO A 2 -0.35 9.38 23.68
N ASN A 3 -0.39 9.05 23.32
CA ASN A 3 -0.20 8.38 22.69
C ASN A 3 0.06 8.08 21.75
N GLU A 4 0.30 8.58 21.42
CA GLU A 4 0.69 8.37 20.42
C GLU A 4 1.66 7.51 20.22
N GLU A 5 2.34 7.60 20.70
CA GLU A 5 3.28 6.69 20.76
C GLU A 5 2.82 5.37 20.81
N THR A 6 1.64 5.19 20.85
CA THR A 6 1.07 3.89 20.87
C THR A 6 1.30 3.14 19.59
N GLN A 7 1.75 3.82 18.53
CA GLN A 7 1.93 3.17 17.26
C GLN A 7 3.39 2.83 17.05
N PRO A 8 3.75 1.55 16.88
CA PRO A 8 5.14 1.19 16.64
C PRO A 8 5.65 1.82 15.35
N PRO A 9 6.90 2.28 15.33
CA PRO A 9 7.43 2.92 14.13
C PRO A 9 7.40 2.03 12.91
N GLU A 10 7.58 0.73 13.08
CA GLU A 10 7.61 -0.14 11.93
C GLU A 10 6.23 -0.34 11.32
N GLU A 11 5.17 0.02 12.00
CA GLU A 11 3.86 -0.05 11.41
C GLU A 11 3.56 1.11 10.49
N GLY A 12 4.18 2.25 10.78
CA GLY A 12 3.99 3.41 9.95
C GLY A 12 2.58 3.94 9.98
N LYS A 13 2.23 4.67 8.95
CA LYS A 13 0.94 5.34 8.84
C LYS A 13 0.07 4.59 7.85
N LEU A 14 -1.16 4.30 8.21
CA LEU A 14 -2.11 3.64 7.32
C LEU A 14 -2.40 4.57 6.14
N VAL A 15 -2.14 4.11 4.93
CA VAL A 15 -2.36 4.90 3.73
C VAL A 15 -3.36 4.26 2.79
N GLY A 16 -3.79 3.03 3.06
CA GLY A 16 -4.78 2.42 2.20
C GLY A 16 -5.02 0.97 2.53
N LYS A 17 -5.82 0.34 1.68
CA LYS A 17 -6.05 -1.09 1.81
C LYS A 17 -6.18 -1.68 0.41
N ILE A 18 -5.97 -2.98 0.32
CA ILE A 18 -6.02 -3.69 -0.95
C ILE A 18 -7.48 -3.85 -1.35
N ALA A 19 -7.84 -3.24 -2.48
CA ALA A 19 -9.18 -3.36 -3.02
C ALA A 19 -9.30 -4.59 -3.92
N HIS A 20 -8.20 -4.95 -4.60
CA HIS A 20 -8.22 -6.08 -5.51
C HIS A 20 -6.80 -6.54 -5.75
N TYR A 21 -6.65 -7.82 -6.09
CA TYR A 21 -5.32 -8.36 -6.39
C TYR A 21 -5.41 -9.25 -7.62
N PHE A 22 -4.63 -8.92 -8.63
CA PHE A 22 -4.54 -9.69 -9.86
C PHE A 22 -3.33 -10.61 -9.79
N GLY A 23 -3.55 -11.82 -9.31
CA GLY A 23 -2.44 -12.72 -9.02
C GLY A 23 -1.64 -13.15 -10.24
N ASN A 24 -2.28 -13.19 -11.41
CA ASN A 24 -1.58 -13.64 -12.60
C ASN A 24 -0.58 -12.60 -13.13
N ILE A 25 -0.69 -11.35 -12.71
CA ILE A 25 0.27 -10.32 -13.11
C ILE A 25 0.95 -9.68 -11.91
N GLY A 26 0.59 -10.10 -10.69
CA GLY A 26 1.26 -9.61 -9.49
C GLY A 26 0.97 -8.16 -9.19
N VAL A 27 -0.21 -7.66 -9.52
CA VAL A 27 -0.57 -6.27 -9.32
C VAL A 27 -1.71 -6.16 -8.33
N ALA A 28 -1.55 -5.27 -7.36
CA ALA A 28 -2.58 -4.98 -6.36
C ALA A 28 -3.18 -3.62 -6.64
N VAL A 29 -4.49 -3.52 -6.51
CA VAL A 29 -5.18 -2.23 -6.57
C VAL A 29 -5.38 -1.78 -5.13
N ILE A 30 -4.89 -0.61 -4.81
CA ILE A 30 -4.93 -0.08 -3.46
C ILE A 30 -5.85 1.14 -3.44
N ASP A 31 -6.86 1.09 -2.57
CA ASP A 31 -7.69 2.27 -2.30
C ASP A 31 -6.96 3.09 -1.26
N LEU A 32 -6.55 4.28 -1.64
CA LEU A 32 -5.74 5.12 -0.77
C LEU A 32 -6.61 5.95 0.16
N SER A 33 -6.17 6.01 1.41
CA SER A 33 -6.74 6.93 2.40
C SER A 33 -5.71 7.97 2.81
N GLY A 34 -4.53 7.94 2.23
CA GLY A 34 -3.47 8.90 2.47
C GLY A 34 -2.58 9.00 1.24
N ALA A 35 -1.67 9.94 1.26
CA ALA A 35 -0.78 10.17 0.12
C ALA A 35 0.25 9.05 -0.01
N LEU A 36 0.61 8.73 -1.24
CA LEU A 36 1.64 7.74 -1.53
C LEU A 36 2.38 8.18 -2.79
N LYS A 37 3.68 7.94 -2.82
CA LYS A 37 4.47 8.33 -3.98
C LYS A 37 5.55 7.30 -4.25
N ALA A 38 6.05 7.30 -5.47
CA ALA A 38 7.15 6.43 -5.87
C ALA A 38 8.36 6.75 -5.01
N GLY A 39 9.02 5.72 -4.55
CA GLY A 39 10.15 5.86 -3.63
C GLY A 39 9.79 5.65 -2.19
N ASP A 40 8.50 5.70 -1.85
CA ASP A 40 8.07 5.39 -0.50
C ASP A 40 8.25 3.89 -0.23
N THR A 41 8.37 3.56 1.05
CA THR A 41 8.36 2.16 1.48
C THR A 41 7.02 1.89 2.13
N ILE A 42 6.41 0.79 1.76
CA ILE A 42 5.12 0.40 2.33
C ILE A 42 5.23 -0.96 3.00
N ARG A 43 4.34 -1.16 3.95
CA ARG A 43 4.20 -2.43 4.64
C ARG A 43 2.78 -2.92 4.41
N ILE A 44 2.65 -4.14 3.94
CA ILE A 44 1.34 -4.75 3.64
C ILE A 44 1.09 -5.82 4.69
N VAL A 45 -0.02 -5.69 5.39
CA VAL A 45 -0.34 -6.56 6.53
C VAL A 45 -1.75 -7.09 6.37
N GLY A 46 -1.90 -8.38 6.56
CA GLY A 46 -3.23 -9.00 6.57
C GLY A 46 -3.12 -10.49 6.80
N GLY A 47 -4.02 -11.04 7.59
CA GLY A 47 -3.98 -12.47 7.91
C GLY A 47 -2.61 -12.85 8.44
N ALA A 48 -1.95 -13.80 7.81
CA ALA A 48 -0.61 -14.22 8.18
C ALA A 48 0.47 -13.51 7.36
N THR A 49 0.09 -12.55 6.53
CA THR A 49 1.01 -11.86 5.64
C THR A 49 1.46 -10.53 6.26
N ASP A 50 2.75 -10.28 6.21
CA ASP A 50 3.33 -9.04 6.73
C ASP A 50 4.68 -8.87 6.06
N PHE A 51 4.78 -7.91 5.13
CA PHE A 51 6.03 -7.67 4.46
C PHE A 51 6.12 -6.21 4.03
N THR A 52 7.33 -5.78 3.74
CA THR A 52 7.59 -4.42 3.27
C THR A 52 8.17 -4.48 1.87
N GLN A 53 7.92 -3.42 1.12
CA GLN A 53 8.53 -3.26 -0.18
C GLN A 53 8.55 -1.80 -0.56
N ALA A 54 9.44 -1.45 -1.47
CA ALA A 54 9.49 -0.10 -2.01
C ALA A 54 8.44 0.05 -3.10
N VAL A 55 7.89 1.26 -3.20
CA VAL A 55 6.98 1.61 -4.27
C VAL A 55 7.84 2.07 -5.45
N GLU A 56 8.00 1.19 -6.43
CA GLU A 56 8.83 1.51 -7.59
C GLU A 56 8.04 2.21 -8.67
N SER A 57 6.80 1.80 -8.86
CA SER A 57 5.95 2.45 -9.84
C SER A 57 4.50 2.18 -9.50
N MET A 58 3.67 3.15 -9.80
CA MET A 58 2.23 3.04 -9.60
C MET A 58 1.54 3.40 -10.90
N GLU A 59 0.32 2.90 -11.08
CA GLU A 59 -0.47 3.23 -12.24
C GLU A 59 -1.88 3.61 -11.82
N MET A 60 -2.46 4.53 -12.55
CA MET A 60 -3.85 4.91 -12.38
C MET A 60 -4.43 5.13 -13.76
N ASP A 61 -5.55 4.43 -14.07
CA ASP A 61 -6.16 4.48 -15.40
C ASP A 61 -5.17 4.10 -16.49
N HIS A 62 -4.37 3.05 -16.22
CA HIS A 62 -3.37 2.53 -17.16
C HIS A 62 -2.24 3.51 -17.46
N LYS A 63 -2.11 4.55 -16.66
CA LYS A 63 -1.03 5.52 -16.81
C LYS A 63 -0.12 5.46 -15.61
N LYS A 64 1.18 5.52 -15.86
CA LYS A 64 2.17 5.54 -14.80
C LYS A 64 2.12 6.88 -14.10
N ILE A 65 2.07 6.84 -12.78
CA ILE A 65 2.05 8.06 -11.96
C ILE A 65 3.15 7.96 -10.92
N GLU A 66 3.56 9.10 -10.38
CA GLU A 66 4.57 9.15 -9.35
C GLU A 66 4.00 9.50 -7.99
N THR A 67 2.86 10.16 -7.95
CA THR A 67 2.22 10.52 -6.70
C THR A 67 0.73 10.24 -6.76
N ALA A 68 0.15 9.94 -5.62
CA ALA A 68 -1.28 9.73 -5.48
C ALA A 68 -1.71 10.25 -4.12
N LYS A 69 -2.99 10.43 -3.93
CA LYS A 69 -3.51 11.04 -2.72
C LYS A 69 -4.73 10.27 -2.22
N ALA A 70 -5.20 10.65 -1.06
CA ALA A 70 -6.38 10.03 -0.47
C ALA A 70 -7.56 10.11 -1.44
N GLY A 71 -8.26 9.00 -1.59
CA GLY A 71 -9.38 8.90 -2.52
C GLY A 71 -9.00 8.31 -3.86
N ASP A 72 -7.71 8.20 -4.17
CA ASP A 72 -7.27 7.59 -5.42
C ASP A 72 -7.19 6.08 -5.25
N SER A 73 -7.37 5.38 -6.37
CA SER A 73 -7.11 3.94 -6.44
C SER A 73 -5.95 3.74 -7.41
N VAL A 74 -4.91 3.06 -6.95
CA VAL A 74 -3.71 2.88 -7.75
C VAL A 74 -3.37 1.41 -7.88
N GLY A 75 -2.78 1.05 -9.02
CA GLY A 75 -2.22 -0.27 -9.23
C GLY A 75 -0.75 -0.28 -8.88
N LEU A 76 -0.33 -1.28 -8.13
CA LEU A 76 1.04 -1.38 -7.67
C LEU A 76 1.50 -2.83 -7.77
N LYS A 77 2.67 -3.02 -8.38
CA LYS A 77 3.22 -4.35 -8.46
C LYS A 77 3.74 -4.78 -7.10
N VAL A 78 3.38 -5.97 -6.66
CA VAL A 78 3.79 -6.49 -5.36
C VAL A 78 4.58 -7.77 -5.53
N GLY A 79 5.49 -8.01 -4.60
CA GLY A 79 6.39 -9.15 -4.68
C GLY A 79 5.86 -10.42 -4.05
N GLN A 80 4.71 -10.36 -3.42
CA GLN A 80 4.15 -11.53 -2.76
C GLN A 80 2.65 -11.61 -3.02
N LYS A 81 2.12 -12.80 -2.82
CA LYS A 81 0.70 -13.04 -2.94
C LYS A 81 -0.04 -12.36 -1.79
N ILE A 82 -1.10 -11.64 -2.11
CA ILE A 82 -1.89 -10.94 -1.11
C ILE A 82 -3.36 -11.12 -1.42
N ARG A 83 -4.21 -10.57 -0.56
CA ARG A 83 -5.65 -10.67 -0.72
C ARG A 83 -6.31 -9.32 -0.52
N GLU A 84 -7.55 -9.23 -0.97
CA GLU A 84 -8.35 -8.04 -0.75
C GLU A 84 -8.55 -7.82 0.74
N GLY A 85 -8.59 -6.56 1.14
CA GLY A 85 -8.80 -6.20 2.52
C GLY A 85 -7.54 -6.03 3.34
N TYR A 86 -6.39 -6.47 2.82
CA TYR A 86 -5.13 -6.25 3.53
C TYR A 86 -4.86 -4.77 3.62
N LYS A 87 -4.19 -4.36 4.69
CA LYS A 87 -3.91 -2.96 4.95
C LYS A 87 -2.52 -2.59 4.48
N VAL A 88 -2.40 -1.34 4.04
CA VAL A 88 -1.14 -0.82 3.51
C VAL A 88 -0.72 0.36 4.37
N TYR A 89 0.49 0.28 4.90
CA TYR A 89 1.07 1.33 5.74
C TYR A 89 2.28 1.91 5.05
N LYS A 90 2.49 3.19 5.26
CA LYS A 90 3.68 3.88 4.78
C LYS A 90 4.65 4.01 5.95
N ILE A 91 5.86 3.54 5.77
CA ILE A 91 6.88 3.57 6.83
C ILE A 91 8.09 4.39 6.41
#